data_586511d52098a3a7c51b5328392b27c8
#
_entry.id   586511d52098a3a7c51b5328392b27c8
#
_cell.length_a   1.000
_cell.length_b   1.000
_cell.length_c   1.000
_cell.angle_alpha   90.00
_cell.angle_beta   90.00
_cell.angle_gamma   90.00
#
_symmetry.space_group_name_H-M   'P 1'
#
loop_
_entity.id
_entity.type
_entity.pdbx_description
1 polymer ?
#
loop_
_entity_poly.entity_id
_entity_poly.type
_entity_poly.pdbx_seq_one_letter_code
_entity_poly.pdbx_strand_id
1 'polypeptide(L)'
;SLPHSEEKMDAYTAALIRHLEEVAPRCTAHTVDTVYFGGGTPSYLGEKRLVKLLKTVKKRYHVAAGAEITLEANPDSAEDWKALRALRKAGFDRISLGVQAADDDLLRRIGRIHTWEQVLSAAAAARMAGFDNLSLDLIYGLPGQTLEAWQDTLRSAAALEPKHISCYGLKVEPGTPLWQQRESADLPDDDTQADMYLWTVEYLQKHGYEQYEISNFAQPGYESRHNLKYWMLGEYAGFGPGAHSDMGGVRFAYERDLDAYIAGELRLSEMEEIPPFDRDLEYIMLSLRTVQGIDSKYFERQFRQKFQPMEELLVQYESHGFAVRTEKGWRLTPRGFFVSNAIIVSLQEAVGRARQQKLRRAAEGDFKIDV
;
A
#
# COMPACT_ATOMS: atom_id res chain seq x y z
N SER A 1 -8.10 -2.20 17.26
CA SER A 1 -9.28 -3.07 17.02
C SER A 1 -9.80 -3.58 18.36
N LEU A 2 -11.05 -3.28 18.67
CA LEU A 2 -11.72 -3.85 19.85
C LEU A 2 -12.01 -5.33 19.57
N PRO A 3 -11.80 -6.24 20.53
CA PRO A 3 -12.23 -7.63 20.40
C PRO A 3 -13.75 -7.67 20.24
N HIS A 4 -14.21 -8.07 19.08
CA HIS A 4 -15.64 -8.26 18.84
C HIS A 4 -16.06 -9.65 19.29
N SER A 5 -17.33 -9.79 19.73
CA SER A 5 -17.91 -11.09 20.06
C SER A 5 -17.94 -12.01 18.82
N GLU A 6 -17.91 -13.31 19.03
CA GLU A 6 -18.09 -14.31 17.97
C GLU A 6 -19.35 -14.04 17.14
N GLU A 7 -20.45 -13.68 17.80
CA GLU A 7 -21.72 -13.33 17.18
C GLU A 7 -21.59 -12.11 16.24
N LYS A 8 -20.86 -11.06 16.66
CA LYS A 8 -20.65 -9.86 15.84
C LYS A 8 -19.74 -10.16 14.65
N MET A 9 -18.71 -11.01 14.82
CA MET A 9 -17.85 -11.47 13.72
C MET A 9 -18.62 -12.33 12.71
N ASP A 10 -19.56 -13.18 13.16
CA ASP A 10 -20.43 -13.96 12.29
C ASP A 10 -21.38 -13.05 11.49
N ALA A 11 -22.00 -12.09 12.16
CA ALA A 11 -22.90 -11.11 11.55
C ALA A 11 -22.15 -10.25 10.49
N TYR A 12 -20.95 -9.78 10.81
CA TYR A 12 -20.07 -9.07 9.87
C TYR A 12 -19.72 -9.94 8.65
N THR A 13 -19.32 -11.20 8.90
CA THR A 13 -18.99 -12.13 7.82
C THR A 13 -20.18 -12.35 6.89
N ALA A 14 -21.37 -12.51 7.45
CA ALA A 14 -22.60 -12.65 6.66
C ALA A 14 -22.92 -11.39 5.85
N ALA A 15 -22.74 -10.20 6.43
CA ALA A 15 -22.91 -8.93 5.72
C ALA A 15 -21.92 -8.78 4.57
N LEU A 16 -20.66 -9.12 4.80
CA LEU A 16 -19.62 -9.06 3.75
C LEU A 16 -19.90 -10.04 2.60
N ILE A 17 -20.43 -11.22 2.90
CA ILE A 17 -20.87 -12.17 1.88
C ILE A 17 -22.01 -11.59 1.04
N ARG A 18 -23.05 -11.00 1.68
CA ARG A 18 -24.14 -10.34 0.95
C ARG A 18 -23.61 -9.23 0.03
N HIS A 19 -22.70 -8.39 0.53
CA HIS A 19 -22.07 -7.33 -0.24
C HIS A 19 -21.32 -7.88 -1.47
N LEU A 20 -20.49 -8.91 -1.28
CA LEU A 20 -19.80 -9.60 -2.37
C LEU A 20 -20.78 -10.14 -3.42
N GLU A 21 -21.90 -10.75 -3.00
CA GLU A 21 -22.91 -11.30 -3.90
C GLU A 21 -23.70 -10.23 -4.64
N GLU A 22 -23.98 -9.10 -4.01
CA GLU A 22 -24.69 -7.96 -4.61
C GLU A 22 -23.88 -7.28 -5.72
N VAL A 23 -22.56 -7.12 -5.52
CA VAL A 23 -21.67 -6.45 -6.48
C VAL A 23 -21.25 -7.38 -7.63
N ALA A 24 -21.17 -8.68 -7.41
CA ALA A 24 -20.67 -9.66 -8.39
C ALA A 24 -21.28 -9.55 -9.80
N PRO A 25 -22.61 -9.31 -9.98
CA PRO A 25 -23.18 -9.16 -11.31
C PRO A 25 -22.62 -7.99 -12.13
N ARG A 26 -22.10 -6.96 -11.44
CA ARG A 26 -21.51 -5.77 -12.07
C ARG A 26 -20.06 -6.01 -12.50
N CYS A 27 -19.41 -7.08 -12.00
CA CYS A 27 -18.00 -7.39 -12.23
C CYS A 27 -17.79 -8.54 -13.23
N THR A 28 -18.80 -8.99 -13.95
CA THR A 28 -18.73 -10.19 -14.83
C THR A 28 -17.75 -10.04 -15.99
N ALA A 29 -17.46 -8.80 -16.42
CA ALA A 29 -16.49 -8.52 -17.48
C ALA A 29 -15.03 -8.45 -16.98
N HIS A 30 -14.82 -8.51 -15.66
CA HIS A 30 -13.51 -8.36 -15.05
C HIS A 30 -12.92 -9.71 -14.62
N THR A 31 -11.61 -9.83 -14.75
CA THR A 31 -10.84 -10.94 -14.17
C THR A 31 -10.11 -10.45 -12.94
N VAL A 32 -10.32 -11.12 -11.80
CA VAL A 32 -9.67 -10.81 -10.54
C VAL A 32 -8.29 -11.46 -10.53
N ASP A 33 -7.25 -10.66 -10.57
CA ASP A 33 -5.85 -11.09 -10.56
C ASP A 33 -5.19 -10.95 -9.18
N THR A 34 -5.82 -10.19 -8.25
CA THR A 34 -5.42 -10.11 -6.85
C THR A 34 -6.63 -10.06 -5.92
N VAL A 35 -6.51 -10.68 -4.74
CA VAL A 35 -7.47 -10.58 -3.63
C VAL A 35 -6.70 -10.24 -2.37
N TYR A 36 -7.10 -9.17 -1.69
CA TYR A 36 -6.40 -8.70 -0.52
C TYR A 36 -7.34 -8.59 0.68
N PHE A 37 -7.04 -9.35 1.72
CA PHE A 37 -7.72 -9.26 3.00
C PHE A 37 -6.89 -8.39 3.92
N GLY A 38 -7.35 -7.15 4.15
CA GLY A 38 -6.62 -6.13 4.91
C GLY A 38 -7.53 -5.10 5.55
N GLY A 39 -6.93 -4.03 6.07
CA GLY A 39 -7.65 -2.84 6.59
C GLY A 39 -8.06 -2.91 8.05
N GLY A 40 -7.45 -3.69 8.84
CA GLY A 40 -7.61 -3.86 10.27
C GLY A 40 -6.72 -5.01 10.69
N THR A 41 -7.30 -6.05 11.26
CA THR A 41 -6.56 -7.30 11.47
C THR A 41 -7.45 -8.47 11.04
N PRO A 42 -7.47 -8.81 9.75
CA PRO A 42 -8.35 -9.85 9.22
C PRO A 42 -8.17 -11.21 9.89
N SER A 43 -6.96 -11.55 10.34
CA SER A 43 -6.65 -12.79 11.04
C SER A 43 -7.51 -13.02 12.29
N TYR A 44 -8.00 -11.96 12.95
CA TYR A 44 -8.90 -12.09 14.11
C TYR A 44 -10.30 -12.63 13.75
N LEU A 45 -10.70 -12.61 12.47
CA LEU A 45 -11.94 -13.27 12.05
C LEU A 45 -11.89 -14.81 12.21
N GLY A 46 -10.69 -15.36 12.27
CA GLY A 46 -10.44 -16.78 12.35
C GLY A 46 -10.55 -17.50 10.99
N GLU A 47 -9.91 -18.66 10.90
CA GLU A 47 -9.72 -19.35 9.63
C GLU A 47 -11.06 -19.76 8.96
N LYS A 48 -12.07 -20.16 9.72
CA LYS A 48 -13.35 -20.61 9.16
C LYS A 48 -14.07 -19.50 8.38
N ARG A 49 -14.11 -18.28 8.95
CA ARG A 49 -14.76 -17.13 8.32
C ARG A 49 -13.97 -16.66 7.10
N LEU A 50 -12.63 -16.59 7.22
CA LEU A 50 -11.76 -16.23 6.10
C LEU A 50 -11.87 -17.20 4.93
N VAL A 51 -11.88 -18.51 5.21
CA VAL A 51 -12.09 -19.55 4.19
C VAL A 51 -13.47 -19.40 3.53
N LYS A 52 -14.52 -19.10 4.31
CA LYS A 52 -15.87 -18.89 3.79
C LYS A 52 -15.94 -17.68 2.86
N LEU A 53 -15.31 -16.58 3.25
CA LEU A 53 -15.21 -15.35 2.44
C LEU A 53 -14.46 -15.62 1.12
N LEU A 54 -13.27 -16.24 1.19
CA LEU A 54 -12.50 -16.54 -0.01
C LEU A 54 -13.23 -17.51 -0.96
N LYS A 55 -13.94 -18.51 -0.43
CA LYS A 55 -14.80 -19.38 -1.24
C LYS A 55 -15.91 -18.60 -1.93
N THR A 56 -16.49 -17.60 -1.26
CA THR A 56 -17.51 -16.75 -1.88
C THR A 56 -16.92 -15.94 -3.02
N VAL A 57 -15.74 -15.31 -2.82
CA VAL A 57 -15.03 -14.60 -3.89
C VAL A 57 -14.80 -15.52 -5.09
N LYS A 58 -14.19 -16.70 -4.89
CA LYS A 58 -13.90 -17.67 -5.97
C LYS A 58 -15.15 -18.20 -6.67
N LYS A 59 -16.29 -18.24 -5.99
CA LYS A 59 -17.56 -18.70 -6.55
C LYS A 59 -18.28 -17.62 -7.37
N ARG A 60 -18.16 -16.35 -6.96
CA ARG A 60 -18.93 -15.24 -7.51
C ARG A 60 -18.17 -14.42 -8.55
N TYR A 61 -16.84 -14.42 -8.51
CA TYR A 61 -15.96 -13.65 -9.37
C TYR A 61 -15.07 -14.55 -10.20
N HIS A 62 -14.70 -14.09 -11.38
CA HIS A 62 -13.72 -14.79 -12.23
C HIS A 62 -12.32 -14.55 -11.69
N VAL A 63 -11.87 -15.37 -10.73
CA VAL A 63 -10.53 -15.29 -10.17
C VAL A 63 -9.55 -16.03 -11.07
N ALA A 64 -8.51 -15.35 -11.55
CA ALA A 64 -7.49 -15.92 -12.43
C ALA A 64 -6.74 -17.06 -11.77
N ALA A 65 -6.33 -18.06 -12.56
CA ALA A 65 -5.35 -19.03 -12.13
C ALA A 65 -4.04 -18.31 -11.77
N GLY A 66 -3.53 -18.50 -10.54
CA GLY A 66 -2.35 -17.79 -10.04
C GLY A 66 -2.61 -16.33 -9.62
N ALA A 67 -3.86 -15.96 -9.33
CA ALA A 67 -4.16 -14.71 -8.63
C ALA A 67 -3.41 -14.65 -7.29
N GLU A 68 -2.84 -13.49 -6.95
CA GLU A 68 -2.24 -13.25 -5.64
C GLU A 68 -3.35 -13.09 -4.60
N ILE A 69 -3.35 -13.92 -3.56
CA ILE A 69 -4.36 -13.90 -2.50
C ILE A 69 -3.68 -13.67 -1.17
N THR A 70 -3.72 -12.43 -0.71
CA THR A 70 -3.00 -11.96 0.47
C THR A 70 -3.89 -11.92 1.70
N LEU A 71 -3.33 -12.29 2.85
CA LEU A 71 -3.88 -12.09 4.19
C LEU A 71 -2.93 -11.21 5.02
N GLU A 72 -3.43 -10.11 5.58
CA GLU A 72 -2.77 -9.41 6.67
C GLU A 72 -3.04 -10.11 8.01
N ALA A 73 -2.02 -10.25 8.83
CA ALA A 73 -2.13 -10.85 10.14
C ALA A 73 -1.22 -10.13 11.16
N ASN A 74 -1.67 -10.11 12.42
CA ASN A 74 -0.78 -9.78 13.52
C ASN A 74 -0.10 -11.05 14.04
N PRO A 75 1.13 -10.96 14.57
CA PRO A 75 1.85 -12.13 15.08
C PRO A 75 1.06 -12.94 16.11
N ASP A 76 0.42 -12.29 17.08
CA ASP A 76 -0.40 -12.92 18.12
C ASP A 76 -1.60 -13.73 17.60
N SER A 77 -2.06 -13.43 16.40
CA SER A 77 -3.19 -14.14 15.75
C SER A 77 -2.77 -15.15 14.68
N ALA A 78 -1.46 -15.32 14.46
CA ALA A 78 -0.89 -16.14 13.39
C ALA A 78 0.03 -17.27 13.90
N GLU A 79 -0.04 -17.64 15.17
CA GLU A 79 0.82 -18.70 15.77
C GLU A 79 0.29 -20.12 15.51
N ASP A 80 -0.99 -20.28 15.19
CA ASP A 80 -1.57 -21.62 14.90
C ASP A 80 -1.30 -22.03 13.45
N TRP A 81 -0.27 -22.84 13.25
CA TRP A 81 0.08 -23.37 11.93
C TRP A 81 -1.03 -24.23 11.29
N LYS A 82 -1.94 -24.83 12.07
CA LYS A 82 -3.05 -25.64 11.53
C LYS A 82 -4.11 -24.74 10.92
N ALA A 83 -4.43 -23.63 11.60
CA ALA A 83 -5.32 -22.60 11.07
C ALA A 83 -4.72 -21.98 9.80
N LEU A 84 -3.43 -21.59 9.82
CA LEU A 84 -2.75 -21.09 8.64
C LEU A 84 -2.71 -22.11 7.49
N ARG A 85 -2.53 -23.40 7.77
CA ARG A 85 -2.57 -24.46 6.76
C ARG A 85 -3.97 -24.61 6.13
N ALA A 86 -5.04 -24.40 6.89
CA ALA A 86 -6.39 -24.38 6.35
C ALA A 86 -6.59 -23.19 5.39
N LEU A 87 -6.08 -22.01 5.73
CA LEU A 87 -6.08 -20.83 4.86
C LEU A 87 -5.24 -21.08 3.59
N ARG A 88 -4.05 -21.64 3.73
CA ARG A 88 -3.20 -21.99 2.58
C ARG A 88 -3.89 -22.97 1.62
N LYS A 89 -4.56 -24.01 2.16
CA LYS A 89 -5.35 -24.96 1.37
C LYS A 89 -6.56 -24.32 0.70
N ALA A 90 -7.17 -23.31 1.30
CA ALA A 90 -8.28 -22.57 0.70
C ALA A 90 -7.80 -21.69 -0.49
N GLY A 91 -6.48 -21.41 -0.52
CA GLY A 91 -5.83 -20.72 -1.63
C GLY A 91 -5.28 -19.34 -1.31
N PHE A 92 -5.15 -18.98 -0.03
CA PHE A 92 -4.26 -17.86 0.33
C PHE A 92 -2.83 -18.27 0.01
N ASP A 93 -2.08 -17.41 -0.71
CA ASP A 93 -0.72 -17.72 -1.14
C ASP A 93 0.32 -16.74 -0.61
N ARG A 94 -0.13 -15.58 -0.09
CA ARG A 94 0.72 -14.57 0.55
C ARG A 94 0.18 -14.22 1.94
N ILE A 95 1.08 -14.08 2.92
CA ILE A 95 0.76 -13.59 4.26
C ILE A 95 1.68 -12.40 4.59
N SER A 96 1.10 -11.30 5.11
CA SER A 96 1.83 -10.14 5.59
C SER A 96 1.69 -10.03 7.10
N LEU A 97 2.81 -10.08 7.82
CA LEU A 97 2.84 -10.00 9.28
C LEU A 97 3.19 -8.58 9.72
N GLY A 98 2.33 -7.97 10.52
CA GLY A 98 2.54 -6.65 11.10
C GLY A 98 3.53 -6.70 12.27
N VAL A 99 4.81 -6.81 11.98
CA VAL A 99 5.92 -6.96 12.94
C VAL A 99 6.24 -5.66 13.65
N GLN A 100 6.36 -4.59 12.90
CA GLN A 100 6.65 -3.21 13.29
C GLN A 100 8.09 -3.00 13.80
N ALA A 101 8.54 -3.71 14.84
CA ALA A 101 9.90 -3.66 15.39
C ALA A 101 10.30 -5.02 16.00
N ALA A 102 11.61 -5.25 16.17
CA ALA A 102 12.16 -6.40 16.88
C ALA A 102 12.46 -6.12 18.37
N ASP A 103 12.02 -4.99 18.87
CA ASP A 103 12.21 -4.54 20.23
C ASP A 103 10.84 -4.41 20.93
N ASP A 104 10.65 -5.17 22.02
CA ASP A 104 9.37 -5.21 22.73
C ASP A 104 9.06 -3.89 23.47
N ASP A 105 10.06 -3.06 23.80
CA ASP A 105 9.84 -1.74 24.37
C ASP A 105 9.31 -0.77 23.33
N LEU A 106 9.85 -0.80 22.12
CA LEU A 106 9.34 -0.02 21.00
C LEU A 106 7.91 -0.46 20.62
N LEU A 107 7.63 -1.76 20.60
CA LEU A 107 6.28 -2.29 20.34
C LEU A 107 5.27 -1.78 21.38
N ARG A 108 5.62 -1.81 22.66
CA ARG A 108 4.76 -1.29 23.73
C ARG A 108 4.49 0.22 23.61
N ARG A 109 5.49 1.01 23.22
CA ARG A 109 5.35 2.47 23.02
C ARG A 109 4.34 2.82 21.93
N ILE A 110 4.17 1.98 20.92
CA ILE A 110 3.18 2.17 19.83
C ILE A 110 1.88 1.37 20.07
N GLY A 111 1.68 0.84 21.30
CA GLY A 111 0.44 0.14 21.66
C GLY A 111 0.28 -1.23 21.02
N ARG A 112 1.38 -1.88 20.60
CA ARG A 112 1.33 -3.26 20.13
C ARG A 112 1.31 -4.22 21.32
N ILE A 113 0.51 -5.29 21.18
CA ILE A 113 0.32 -6.29 22.24
C ILE A 113 1.21 -7.52 22.04
N HIS A 114 1.68 -7.76 20.81
CA HIS A 114 2.57 -8.87 20.48
C HIS A 114 4.03 -8.55 20.86
N THR A 115 4.81 -9.62 21.01
CA THR A 115 6.24 -9.58 21.28
C THR A 115 7.04 -10.09 20.08
N TRP A 116 8.36 -9.86 20.11
CA TRP A 116 9.27 -10.41 19.09
C TRP A 116 9.26 -11.95 19.08
N GLU A 117 9.10 -12.60 20.23
CA GLU A 117 8.97 -14.06 20.32
C GLU A 117 7.74 -14.56 19.54
N GLN A 118 6.62 -13.85 19.63
CA GLN A 118 5.43 -14.18 18.86
C GLN A 118 5.63 -13.96 17.34
N VAL A 119 6.45 -13.00 16.92
CA VAL A 119 6.86 -12.85 15.52
C VAL A 119 7.61 -14.09 15.04
N LEU A 120 8.57 -14.59 15.82
CA LEU A 120 9.31 -15.81 15.50
C LEU A 120 8.35 -17.01 15.36
N SER A 121 7.44 -17.16 16.32
CA SER A 121 6.41 -18.22 16.31
C SER A 121 5.51 -18.14 15.09
N ALA A 122 5.00 -16.95 14.76
CA ALA A 122 4.11 -16.72 13.62
C ALA A 122 4.82 -17.00 12.28
N ALA A 123 6.07 -16.54 12.12
CA ALA A 123 6.86 -16.79 10.91
C ALA A 123 7.14 -18.31 10.74
N ALA A 124 7.47 -19.02 11.82
CA ALA A 124 7.63 -20.46 11.80
C ALA A 124 6.32 -21.18 11.45
N ALA A 125 5.20 -20.76 12.06
CA ALA A 125 3.88 -21.32 11.79
C ALA A 125 3.45 -21.12 10.33
N ALA A 126 3.71 -19.93 9.76
CA ALA A 126 3.42 -19.64 8.35
C ALA A 126 4.19 -20.59 7.42
N ARG A 127 5.47 -20.83 7.67
CA ARG A 127 6.29 -21.77 6.88
C ARG A 127 5.81 -23.22 7.03
N MET A 128 5.53 -23.67 8.25
CA MET A 128 4.96 -25.00 8.51
C MET A 128 3.61 -25.19 7.81
N ALA A 129 2.84 -24.13 7.65
CA ALA A 129 1.58 -24.14 6.92
C ALA A 129 1.76 -24.18 5.39
N GLY A 130 2.96 -23.90 4.88
CA GLY A 130 3.31 -23.89 3.46
C GLY A 130 3.18 -22.53 2.77
N PHE A 131 3.23 -21.43 3.53
CA PHE A 131 3.38 -20.09 2.96
C PHE A 131 4.86 -19.85 2.64
N ASP A 132 5.20 -19.80 1.35
CA ASP A 132 6.52 -19.37 0.86
C ASP A 132 6.58 -17.83 0.76
N ASN A 133 5.48 -17.21 0.30
CA ASN A 133 5.38 -15.75 0.16
C ASN A 133 5.01 -15.09 1.50
N LEU A 134 6.01 -14.98 2.38
CA LEU A 134 5.93 -14.29 3.66
C LEU A 134 6.42 -12.85 3.51
N SER A 135 5.61 -11.89 3.94
CA SER A 135 5.94 -10.48 4.06
C SER A 135 6.04 -10.07 5.53
N LEU A 136 7.01 -9.22 5.86
CA LEU A 136 7.14 -8.61 7.16
C LEU A 136 7.00 -7.10 7.03
N ASP A 137 6.09 -6.50 7.80
CA ASP A 137 5.84 -5.06 7.78
C ASP A 137 6.51 -4.43 8.99
N LEU A 138 7.44 -3.50 8.74
CA LEU A 138 8.26 -2.80 9.71
C LEU A 138 7.98 -1.29 9.67
N ILE A 139 8.22 -0.62 10.81
CA ILE A 139 8.08 0.83 10.91
C ILE A 139 9.37 1.41 11.49
N TYR A 140 9.98 2.37 10.78
CA TYR A 140 11.09 3.18 11.28
C TYR A 140 10.59 4.55 11.74
N GLY A 141 11.42 5.22 12.56
CA GLY A 141 11.06 6.52 13.12
C GLY A 141 10.11 6.43 14.31
N LEU A 142 10.08 5.28 15.02
CA LEU A 142 9.27 5.09 16.22
C LEU A 142 9.77 5.97 17.39
N PRO A 143 8.91 6.35 18.36
CA PRO A 143 9.32 7.11 19.53
C PRO A 143 10.46 6.44 20.29
N GLY A 144 11.58 7.13 20.44
CA GLY A 144 12.81 6.64 21.09
C GLY A 144 13.61 5.62 20.27
N GLN A 145 13.29 5.42 19.00
CA GLN A 145 14.06 4.51 18.15
C GLN A 145 15.32 5.21 17.63
N THR A 146 16.49 4.64 17.92
CA THR A 146 17.76 5.10 17.34
C THR A 146 18.04 4.42 16.01
N LEU A 147 19.02 4.94 15.25
CA LEU A 147 19.47 4.30 14.02
C LEU A 147 19.92 2.86 14.25
N GLU A 148 20.65 2.60 15.34
CA GLU A 148 21.12 1.25 15.71
C GLU A 148 19.95 0.31 16.01
N ALA A 149 18.94 0.77 16.75
CA ALA A 149 17.75 -0.01 17.08
C ALA A 149 16.95 -0.37 15.80
N TRP A 150 16.87 0.56 14.85
CA TRP A 150 16.30 0.28 13.54
C TRP A 150 17.12 -0.75 12.76
N GLN A 151 18.44 -0.60 12.73
CA GLN A 151 19.35 -1.55 12.06
C GLN A 151 19.20 -2.96 12.65
N ASP A 152 19.09 -3.09 13.95
CA ASP A 152 18.92 -4.39 14.62
C ASP A 152 17.54 -4.99 14.30
N THR A 153 16.49 -4.16 14.26
CA THR A 153 15.16 -4.58 13.79
C THR A 153 15.22 -5.16 12.39
N LEU A 154 15.85 -4.45 11.46
CA LEU A 154 15.91 -4.89 10.06
C LEU A 154 16.79 -6.13 9.87
N ARG A 155 17.92 -6.22 10.58
CA ARG A 155 18.77 -7.43 10.59
C ARG A 155 18.00 -8.64 11.10
N SER A 156 17.27 -8.48 12.21
CA SER A 156 16.46 -9.54 12.82
C SER A 156 15.34 -10.00 11.90
N ALA A 157 14.65 -9.06 11.22
CA ALA A 157 13.60 -9.37 10.25
C ALA A 157 14.16 -10.07 9.00
N ALA A 158 15.27 -9.59 8.44
CA ALA A 158 15.91 -10.19 7.28
C ALA A 158 16.45 -11.61 7.57
N ALA A 159 16.91 -11.87 8.80
CA ALA A 159 17.36 -13.20 9.24
C ALA A 159 16.20 -14.24 9.26
N LEU A 160 14.96 -13.81 9.24
CA LEU A 160 13.80 -14.69 9.02
C LEU A 160 13.62 -15.04 7.53
N GLU A 161 14.44 -14.55 6.62
CA GLU A 161 14.39 -14.83 5.19
C GLU A 161 12.99 -14.69 4.56
N PRO A 162 12.25 -13.59 4.82
CA PRO A 162 10.98 -13.37 4.15
C PRO A 162 11.19 -13.15 2.66
N LYS A 163 10.14 -13.28 1.86
CA LYS A 163 10.18 -12.94 0.43
C LYS A 163 9.99 -11.45 0.16
N HIS A 164 9.41 -10.75 1.12
CA HIS A 164 9.03 -9.35 1.01
C HIS A 164 9.19 -8.65 2.35
N ILE A 165 9.64 -7.40 2.35
CA ILE A 165 9.75 -6.55 3.54
C ILE A 165 9.19 -5.18 3.20
N SER A 166 8.21 -4.73 4.02
CA SER A 166 7.72 -3.36 3.99
C SER A 166 8.43 -2.55 5.09
N CYS A 167 8.97 -1.37 4.75
CA CYS A 167 9.62 -0.46 5.68
C CYS A 167 8.93 0.91 5.58
N TYR A 168 7.98 1.16 6.48
CA TYR A 168 7.21 2.40 6.50
C TYR A 168 7.84 3.41 7.45
N GLY A 169 7.97 4.66 7.02
CA GLY A 169 8.23 5.76 7.95
C GLY A 169 7.00 6.02 8.82
N LEU A 170 7.21 6.20 10.13
CA LEU A 170 6.11 6.52 11.03
C LEU A 170 5.43 7.82 10.61
N LYS A 171 4.12 7.77 10.43
CA LYS A 171 3.29 8.96 10.24
C LYS A 171 2.48 9.23 11.49
N VAL A 172 2.60 10.44 12.00
CA VAL A 172 1.81 10.90 13.14
C VAL A 172 0.51 11.52 12.62
N GLU A 173 -0.54 10.71 12.57
CA GLU A 173 -1.82 11.08 11.96
C GLU A 173 -2.78 11.73 12.99
N PRO A 174 -3.50 12.81 12.63
CA PRO A 174 -4.54 13.40 13.46
C PRO A 174 -5.55 12.37 13.96
N GLY A 175 -5.98 12.50 15.22
CA GLY A 175 -6.95 11.58 15.83
C GLY A 175 -6.35 10.31 16.44
N THR A 176 -5.04 10.07 16.30
CA THR A 176 -4.35 8.97 16.96
C THR A 176 -3.85 9.35 18.37
N PRO A 177 -3.67 8.39 19.30
CA PRO A 177 -3.03 8.67 20.59
C PRO A 177 -1.64 9.33 20.46
N LEU A 178 -0.85 8.91 19.48
CA LEU A 178 0.47 9.47 19.23
C LEU A 178 0.40 10.94 18.77
N TRP A 179 -0.62 11.31 18.00
CA TRP A 179 -0.86 12.71 17.63
C TRP A 179 -1.07 13.62 18.84
N GLN A 180 -1.76 13.12 19.85
CA GLN A 180 -1.99 13.88 21.10
C GLN A 180 -0.69 14.09 21.89
N GLN A 181 0.27 13.21 21.70
CA GLN A 181 1.58 13.21 22.40
C GLN A 181 2.73 13.70 21.51
N ARG A 182 2.48 14.16 20.29
CA ARG A 182 3.52 14.45 19.28
C ARG A 182 4.60 15.43 19.74
N GLU A 183 4.26 16.37 20.62
CA GLU A 183 5.22 17.37 21.14
C GLU A 183 6.09 16.80 22.27
N SER A 184 5.63 15.77 22.98
CA SER A 184 6.34 15.09 24.05
C SER A 184 6.92 13.74 23.63
N ALA A 185 6.53 13.24 22.44
CA ALA A 185 7.07 12.00 21.91
C ALA A 185 8.53 12.23 21.49
N ASP A 186 9.40 11.35 21.93
CA ASP A 186 10.82 11.33 21.56
C ASP A 186 10.97 10.76 20.14
N LEU A 187 10.56 11.53 19.14
CA LEU A 187 10.62 11.13 17.73
C LEU A 187 12.02 11.44 17.16
N PRO A 188 12.62 10.52 16.39
CA PRO A 188 13.83 10.81 15.63
C PRO A 188 13.62 12.02 14.71
N ASP A 189 14.63 12.87 14.59
CA ASP A 189 14.61 13.99 13.66
C ASP A 189 14.63 13.54 12.18
N ASP A 190 14.42 14.48 11.28
CA ASP A 190 14.33 14.19 9.84
C ASP A 190 15.64 13.62 9.28
N ASP A 191 16.80 14.08 9.78
CA ASP A 191 18.12 13.58 9.35
C ASP A 191 18.30 12.12 9.80
N THR A 192 17.96 11.79 11.03
CA THR A 192 17.99 10.42 11.55
C THR A 192 17.04 9.50 10.77
N GLN A 193 15.84 9.98 10.44
CA GLN A 193 14.89 9.21 9.62
C GLN A 193 15.40 9.01 8.19
N ALA A 194 16.07 10.02 7.61
CA ALA A 194 16.72 9.89 6.30
C ALA A 194 17.84 8.84 6.33
N ASP A 195 18.66 8.84 7.38
CA ASP A 195 19.72 7.84 7.56
C ASP A 195 19.14 6.42 7.72
N MET A 196 18.06 6.27 8.51
CA MET A 196 17.33 4.99 8.64
C MET A 196 16.84 4.50 7.27
N TYR A 197 16.23 5.38 6.48
CA TYR A 197 15.70 5.02 5.16
C TYR A 197 16.81 4.65 4.17
N LEU A 198 17.83 5.47 4.04
CA LEU A 198 18.94 5.24 3.10
C LEU A 198 19.71 3.97 3.45
N TRP A 199 19.96 3.75 4.74
CA TRP A 199 20.59 2.52 5.21
C TRP A 199 19.72 1.28 4.90
N THR A 200 18.39 1.40 5.03
CA THR A 200 17.44 0.33 4.67
C THR A 200 17.60 -0.10 3.24
N VAL A 201 17.60 0.86 2.30
CA VAL A 201 17.75 0.59 0.87
C VAL A 201 19.07 -0.13 0.58
N GLU A 202 20.18 0.38 1.14
CA GLU A 202 21.50 -0.20 0.94
C GLU A 202 21.60 -1.61 1.55
N TYR A 203 21.10 -1.79 2.77
CA TYR A 203 21.15 -3.06 3.48
C TYR A 203 20.33 -4.14 2.76
N LEU A 204 19.09 -3.85 2.41
CA LEU A 204 18.19 -4.81 1.77
C LEU A 204 18.67 -5.18 0.36
N GLN A 205 19.19 -4.22 -0.40
CA GLN A 205 19.78 -4.50 -1.72
C GLN A 205 20.96 -5.49 -1.62
N LYS A 206 21.85 -5.32 -0.64
CA LYS A 206 22.96 -6.24 -0.37
C LYS A 206 22.50 -7.64 0.04
N HIS A 207 21.27 -7.78 0.54
CA HIS A 207 20.69 -9.04 0.97
C HIS A 207 19.68 -9.64 -0.03
N GLY A 208 19.67 -9.13 -1.27
CA GLY A 208 18.88 -9.72 -2.37
C GLY A 208 17.43 -9.27 -2.41
N TYR A 209 17.08 -8.18 -1.71
CA TYR A 209 15.78 -7.54 -1.83
C TYR A 209 15.89 -6.30 -2.70
N GLU A 210 15.11 -6.25 -3.76
CA GLU A 210 15.03 -5.08 -4.63
C GLU A 210 13.91 -4.15 -4.17
N GLN A 211 14.22 -2.86 -4.07
CA GLN A 211 13.19 -1.86 -3.87
C GLN A 211 12.35 -1.76 -5.14
N TYR A 212 11.02 -1.89 -5.04
CA TYR A 212 10.14 -1.73 -6.20
C TYR A 212 9.22 -0.50 -6.11
N GLU A 213 9.01 0.03 -4.89
CA GLU A 213 8.39 1.32 -4.65
C GLU A 213 8.92 1.92 -3.33
N ILE A 214 8.46 3.10 -2.95
CA ILE A 214 9.04 3.93 -1.89
C ILE A 214 9.26 3.21 -0.56
N SER A 215 8.37 2.28 -0.17
CA SER A 215 8.40 1.61 1.14
C SER A 215 8.60 0.10 1.07
N ASN A 216 8.52 -0.51 -0.11
CA ASN A 216 8.46 -1.95 -0.24
C ASN A 216 9.64 -2.55 -1.02
N PHE A 217 10.13 -3.67 -0.48
CA PHE A 217 11.29 -4.40 -0.97
C PHE A 217 10.93 -5.89 -1.10
N ALA A 218 11.38 -6.52 -2.17
CA ALA A 218 11.08 -7.93 -2.42
C ALA A 218 12.26 -8.65 -3.05
N GLN A 219 12.34 -9.97 -2.83
CA GLN A 219 13.12 -10.82 -3.71
C GLN A 219 12.48 -10.80 -5.11
N PRO A 220 13.25 -10.87 -6.20
CA PRO A 220 12.70 -10.83 -7.56
C PRO A 220 11.54 -11.80 -7.77
N GLY A 221 10.40 -11.27 -8.25
CA GLY A 221 9.17 -12.03 -8.49
C GLY A 221 8.22 -12.17 -7.28
N TYR A 222 8.56 -11.53 -6.14
CA TYR A 222 7.71 -11.51 -4.93
C TYR A 222 7.20 -10.11 -4.59
N GLU A 223 7.27 -9.16 -5.52
CA GLU A 223 6.64 -7.86 -5.40
C GLU A 223 5.13 -8.02 -5.19
N SER A 224 4.53 -7.26 -4.26
CA SER A 224 3.09 -7.31 -4.06
C SER A 224 2.36 -6.77 -5.30
N ARG A 225 1.74 -7.66 -6.06
CA ARG A 225 0.99 -7.30 -7.27
C ARG A 225 -0.23 -6.46 -6.93
N HIS A 226 -0.82 -6.68 -5.75
CA HIS A 226 -1.94 -5.89 -5.27
C HIS A 226 -1.53 -4.45 -5.00
N ASN A 227 -0.41 -4.21 -4.31
CA ASN A 227 0.09 -2.87 -4.04
C ASN A 227 0.50 -2.16 -5.33
N LEU A 228 1.17 -2.85 -6.25
CA LEU A 228 1.53 -2.30 -7.55
C LEU A 228 0.31 -1.84 -8.35
N LYS A 229 -0.86 -2.47 -8.19
CA LYS A 229 -2.09 -2.06 -8.85
C LYS A 229 -2.48 -0.62 -8.48
N TYR A 230 -2.37 -0.24 -7.22
CA TYR A 230 -2.62 1.14 -6.79
C TYR A 230 -1.63 2.13 -7.41
N TRP A 231 -0.34 1.79 -7.40
CA TRP A 231 0.70 2.64 -7.98
C TRP A 231 0.55 2.85 -9.49
N MET A 232 -0.05 1.89 -10.17
CA MET A 232 -0.26 1.92 -11.63
C MET A 232 -1.65 2.41 -12.05
N LEU A 233 -2.43 2.99 -11.15
CA LEU A 233 -3.82 3.41 -11.40
C LEU A 233 -4.71 2.25 -11.90
N GLY A 234 -4.44 1.03 -11.45
CA GLY A 234 -5.26 -0.13 -11.76
C GLY A 234 -6.60 -0.11 -11.04
N GLU A 235 -7.64 -0.62 -11.68
CA GLU A 235 -8.96 -0.72 -11.09
C GLU A 235 -9.00 -1.73 -9.95
N TYR A 236 -9.76 -1.41 -8.91
CA TYR A 236 -10.00 -2.29 -7.77
C TYR A 236 -11.39 -2.06 -7.17
N ALA A 237 -11.98 -3.12 -6.61
CA ALA A 237 -13.23 -3.09 -5.86
C ALA A 237 -12.96 -3.40 -4.39
N GLY A 238 -13.36 -2.52 -3.49
CA GLY A 238 -13.28 -2.68 -2.05
C GLY A 238 -14.60 -3.15 -1.46
N PHE A 239 -14.53 -3.99 -0.43
CA PHE A 239 -15.69 -4.57 0.25
C PHE A 239 -15.54 -4.41 1.76
N GLY A 240 -16.57 -3.96 2.43
CA GLY A 240 -16.58 -3.75 3.87
C GLY A 240 -16.66 -2.28 4.26
N PRO A 241 -16.85 -1.98 5.56
CA PRO A 241 -16.88 -0.62 6.08
C PRO A 241 -15.55 0.08 5.87
N GLY A 242 -15.59 1.30 5.34
CA GLY A 242 -14.40 2.09 5.02
C GLY A 242 -13.61 1.61 3.81
N ALA A 243 -14.08 0.62 3.07
CA ALA A 243 -13.40 0.15 1.87
C ALA A 243 -13.58 1.13 0.71
N HIS A 244 -12.48 1.39 0.00
CA HIS A 244 -12.46 2.24 -1.19
C HIS A 244 -12.50 1.39 -2.45
N SER A 245 -13.05 1.94 -3.52
CA SER A 245 -13.07 1.36 -4.86
C SER A 245 -12.68 2.40 -5.89
N ASP A 246 -12.07 1.97 -6.99
CA ASP A 246 -11.79 2.78 -8.16
C ASP A 246 -12.06 1.91 -9.40
N MET A 247 -13.23 2.08 -10.00
CA MET A 247 -13.69 1.25 -11.11
C MET A 247 -14.49 2.06 -12.14
N GLY A 248 -14.20 1.84 -13.41
CA GLY A 248 -14.93 2.47 -14.50
C GLY A 248 -14.85 4.00 -14.50
N GLY A 249 -13.79 4.59 -13.96
CA GLY A 249 -13.63 6.04 -13.82
C GLY A 249 -14.37 6.65 -12.62
N VAL A 250 -14.92 5.82 -11.73
CA VAL A 250 -15.60 6.26 -10.51
C VAL A 250 -14.83 5.77 -9.30
N ARG A 251 -14.44 6.70 -8.43
CA ARG A 251 -13.88 6.41 -7.11
C ARG A 251 -14.95 6.61 -6.07
N PHE A 252 -15.07 5.64 -5.16
CA PHE A 252 -16.02 5.73 -4.06
C PHE A 252 -15.53 4.98 -2.82
N ALA A 253 -16.06 5.37 -1.65
CA ALA A 253 -15.78 4.72 -0.38
C ALA A 253 -17.06 4.41 0.37
N TYR A 254 -17.06 3.31 1.13
CA TYR A 254 -18.16 2.99 2.04
C TYR A 254 -17.94 3.67 3.41
N GLU A 255 -19.04 4.04 4.08
CA GLU A 255 -18.96 4.56 5.44
C GLU A 255 -18.32 3.56 6.40
N ARG A 256 -17.63 4.07 7.43
CA ARG A 256 -16.98 3.24 8.46
C ARG A 256 -17.92 2.78 9.57
N ASP A 257 -19.23 2.81 9.35
CA ASP A 257 -20.24 2.37 10.29
C ASP A 257 -20.45 0.85 10.20
N LEU A 258 -19.85 0.12 11.16
CA LEU A 258 -19.93 -1.33 11.20
C LEU A 258 -21.34 -1.83 11.49
N ASP A 259 -22.10 -1.15 12.35
CA ASP A 259 -23.43 -1.62 12.75
C ASP A 259 -24.46 -1.40 11.62
N ALA A 260 -24.41 -0.27 10.94
CA ALA A 260 -25.18 -0.04 9.72
C ALA A 260 -24.83 -1.04 8.62
N TYR A 261 -23.54 -1.33 8.43
CA TYR A 261 -23.08 -2.32 7.46
C TYR A 261 -23.61 -3.74 7.76
N ILE A 262 -23.57 -4.17 9.02
CA ILE A 262 -24.14 -5.46 9.47
C ILE A 262 -25.64 -5.50 9.22
N ALA A 263 -26.36 -4.40 9.45
CA ALA A 263 -27.78 -4.27 9.16
C ALA A 263 -28.12 -4.33 7.66
N GLY A 264 -27.11 -4.24 6.78
CA GLY A 264 -27.28 -4.30 5.32
C GLY A 264 -27.34 -2.95 4.65
N GLU A 265 -26.97 -1.89 5.34
CA GLU A 265 -26.95 -0.52 4.80
C GLU A 265 -25.58 -0.26 4.13
N LEU A 266 -25.52 -0.30 2.81
CA LEU A 266 -24.33 0.04 2.04
C LEU A 266 -24.33 1.54 1.71
N ARG A 267 -23.91 2.35 2.68
CA ARG A 267 -23.85 3.81 2.52
C ARG A 267 -22.48 4.20 1.97
N LEU A 268 -22.47 5.14 1.01
CA LEU A 268 -21.24 5.72 0.48
C LEU A 268 -20.91 7.00 1.28
N SER A 269 -19.66 7.12 1.72
CA SER A 269 -19.11 8.33 2.33
C SER A 269 -18.59 9.32 1.30
N GLU A 270 -18.06 8.80 0.19
CA GLU A 270 -17.46 9.57 -0.89
C GLU A 270 -17.83 8.93 -2.23
N MET A 271 -18.04 9.76 -3.25
CA MET A 271 -18.17 9.31 -4.63
C MET A 271 -17.70 10.43 -5.57
N GLU A 272 -16.79 10.12 -6.46
CA GLU A 272 -16.20 11.06 -7.41
C GLU A 272 -16.06 10.39 -8.78
N GLU A 273 -16.57 11.05 -9.84
CA GLU A 273 -16.27 10.66 -11.22
C GLU A 273 -14.97 11.32 -11.65
N ILE A 274 -13.98 10.52 -12.04
CA ILE A 274 -12.66 11.00 -12.45
C ILE A 274 -12.43 10.58 -13.89
N PRO A 275 -12.61 11.50 -14.87
CA PRO A 275 -12.31 11.21 -16.24
C PRO A 275 -10.86 10.75 -16.42
N PRO A 276 -10.57 9.77 -17.30
CA PRO A 276 -9.21 9.26 -17.47
C PRO A 276 -8.16 10.31 -17.81
N PHE A 277 -8.58 11.43 -18.43
CA PHE A 277 -7.66 12.53 -18.80
C PHE A 277 -7.32 13.45 -17.61
N ASP A 278 -8.10 13.42 -16.53
CA ASP A 278 -7.93 14.27 -15.36
C ASP A 278 -7.10 13.60 -14.25
N ARG A 279 -6.59 12.41 -14.54
CA ARG A 279 -5.70 11.65 -13.63
C ARG A 279 -4.21 11.96 -13.80
N ASP A 280 -3.86 13.02 -14.51
CA ASP A 280 -2.46 13.36 -14.78
C ASP A 280 -1.66 13.68 -13.51
N LEU A 281 -2.24 14.46 -12.58
CA LEU A 281 -1.59 14.77 -11.31
C LEU A 281 -1.46 13.53 -10.40
N GLU A 282 -2.45 12.66 -10.41
CA GLU A 282 -2.41 11.40 -9.70
C GLU A 282 -1.35 10.46 -10.29
N TYR A 283 -1.26 10.35 -11.62
CA TYR A 283 -0.23 9.57 -12.30
C TYR A 283 1.18 10.06 -11.94
N ILE A 284 1.41 11.40 -11.92
CA ILE A 284 2.70 11.96 -11.47
C ILE A 284 3.00 11.50 -10.04
N MET A 285 2.02 11.64 -9.13
CA MET A 285 2.18 11.29 -7.73
C MET A 285 2.50 9.81 -7.50
N LEU A 286 1.81 8.92 -8.19
CA LEU A 286 1.93 7.48 -7.97
C LEU A 286 3.15 6.90 -8.70
N SER A 287 3.37 7.25 -9.97
CA SER A 287 4.47 6.72 -10.77
C SER A 287 5.85 7.08 -10.19
N LEU A 288 6.02 8.32 -9.70
CA LEU A 288 7.27 8.76 -9.10
C LEU A 288 7.55 8.16 -7.72
N ARG A 289 6.63 7.42 -7.13
CA ARG A 289 6.87 6.62 -5.93
C ARG A 289 7.26 5.18 -6.21
N THR A 290 7.38 4.81 -7.49
CA THR A 290 7.87 3.50 -7.93
C THR A 290 9.25 3.61 -8.56
N VAL A 291 10.00 2.51 -8.56
CA VAL A 291 11.31 2.46 -9.26
C VAL A 291 11.17 2.46 -10.78
N GLN A 292 9.97 2.19 -11.32
CA GLN A 292 9.69 2.34 -12.75
C GLN A 292 9.65 3.81 -13.16
N GLY A 293 9.16 4.66 -12.25
CA GLY A 293 9.06 6.08 -12.46
C GLY A 293 7.99 6.49 -13.47
N ILE A 294 8.13 7.70 -14.00
CA ILE A 294 7.17 8.31 -14.93
C ILE A 294 7.60 8.07 -16.38
N ASP A 295 6.69 7.51 -17.19
CA ASP A 295 6.89 7.37 -18.64
C ASP A 295 6.42 8.66 -19.34
N SER A 296 7.36 9.41 -19.93
CA SER A 296 7.10 10.68 -20.56
C SER A 296 6.18 10.58 -21.79
N LYS A 297 6.36 9.55 -22.61
CA LYS A 297 5.54 9.33 -23.80
C LYS A 297 4.12 8.87 -23.45
N TYR A 298 4.01 8.01 -22.43
CA TYR A 298 2.70 7.61 -21.91
C TYR A 298 1.96 8.83 -21.36
N PHE A 299 2.62 9.66 -20.54
CA PHE A 299 2.05 10.88 -19.98
C PHE A 299 1.48 11.80 -21.08
N GLU A 300 2.28 12.13 -22.10
CA GLU A 300 1.84 13.02 -23.17
C GLU A 300 0.65 12.45 -23.98
N ARG A 301 0.71 11.16 -24.29
CA ARG A 301 -0.34 10.48 -25.05
C ARG A 301 -1.65 10.34 -24.26
N GLN A 302 -1.54 9.91 -22.99
CA GLN A 302 -2.71 9.61 -22.17
C GLN A 302 -3.42 10.88 -21.70
N PHE A 303 -2.66 11.89 -21.26
CA PHE A 303 -3.24 13.09 -20.65
C PHE A 303 -3.26 14.30 -21.58
N ARG A 304 -2.76 14.16 -22.81
CA ARG A 304 -2.70 15.24 -23.81
C ARG A 304 -2.02 16.52 -23.29
N GLN A 305 -1.02 16.33 -22.43
CA GLN A 305 -0.21 17.36 -21.79
C GLN A 305 1.23 17.25 -22.28
N LYS A 306 1.95 18.39 -22.37
CA LYS A 306 3.40 18.38 -22.64
C LYS A 306 4.16 17.92 -21.40
N PHE A 307 5.15 17.06 -21.58
CA PHE A 307 6.04 16.60 -20.48
C PHE A 307 7.14 17.63 -20.15
N GLN A 308 7.50 18.49 -21.09
CA GLN A 308 8.60 19.45 -21.00
C GLN A 308 8.61 20.30 -19.71
N PRO A 309 7.48 20.82 -19.16
CA PRO A 309 7.52 21.60 -17.92
C PRO A 309 8.04 20.81 -16.71
N MET A 310 7.82 19.50 -16.68
CA MET A 310 8.36 18.61 -15.66
C MET A 310 9.82 18.26 -15.94
N GLU A 311 10.18 18.04 -17.20
CA GLU A 311 11.53 17.65 -17.59
C GLU A 311 12.56 18.71 -17.17
N GLU A 312 12.25 19.99 -17.29
CA GLU A 312 13.11 21.08 -16.87
C GLU A 312 13.46 21.02 -15.37
N LEU A 313 12.47 20.69 -14.54
CA LEU A 313 12.67 20.49 -13.10
C LEU A 313 13.41 19.18 -12.80
N LEU A 314 13.07 18.10 -13.50
CA LEU A 314 13.69 16.79 -13.30
C LEU A 314 15.18 16.81 -13.64
N VAL A 315 15.61 17.58 -14.64
CA VAL A 315 17.04 17.83 -14.93
C VAL A 315 17.73 18.55 -13.75
N GLN A 316 17.06 19.51 -13.12
CA GLN A 316 17.60 20.17 -11.92
C GLN A 316 17.69 19.17 -10.75
N TYR A 317 16.67 18.33 -10.53
CA TYR A 317 16.72 17.30 -9.50
C TYR A 317 17.78 16.24 -9.78
N GLU A 318 18.05 15.90 -11.04
CA GLU A 318 19.15 15.01 -11.43
C GLU A 318 20.51 15.58 -11.03
N SER A 319 20.74 16.86 -11.26
CA SER A 319 22.01 17.52 -10.88
C SER A 319 22.27 17.52 -9.37
N HIS A 320 21.21 17.38 -8.55
CA HIS A 320 21.29 17.26 -7.09
C HIS A 320 21.22 15.80 -6.59
N GLY A 321 21.12 14.82 -7.50
CA GLY A 321 21.07 13.40 -7.16
C GLY A 321 19.73 12.91 -6.63
N PHE A 322 18.62 13.63 -6.86
CA PHE A 322 17.28 13.23 -6.45
C PHE A 322 16.50 12.49 -7.53
N ALA A 323 16.82 12.69 -8.80
CA ALA A 323 16.20 12.02 -9.93
C ALA A 323 17.26 11.40 -10.85
N VAL A 324 16.84 10.47 -11.69
CA VAL A 324 17.67 9.85 -12.72
C VAL A 324 16.84 9.57 -13.96
N ARG A 325 17.44 9.80 -15.12
CA ARG A 325 16.82 9.50 -16.41
C ARG A 325 16.76 8.00 -16.65
N THR A 326 15.65 7.53 -17.22
CA THR A 326 15.45 6.13 -17.64
C THR A 326 15.20 6.08 -19.15
N GLU A 327 15.11 4.89 -19.73
CA GLU A 327 14.75 4.73 -21.15
C GLU A 327 13.38 5.31 -21.52
N LYS A 328 12.43 5.29 -20.56
CA LYS A 328 11.05 5.74 -20.78
C LYS A 328 10.76 7.15 -20.28
N GLY A 329 11.62 7.69 -19.42
CA GLY A 329 11.40 8.99 -18.81
C GLY A 329 12.27 9.19 -17.58
N TRP A 330 11.68 9.27 -16.38
CA TRP A 330 12.39 9.61 -15.15
C TRP A 330 11.91 8.80 -13.96
N ARG A 331 12.81 8.53 -13.02
CA ARG A 331 12.49 8.00 -11.70
C ARG A 331 13.24 8.76 -10.61
N LEU A 332 12.76 8.67 -9.39
CA LEU A 332 13.49 9.19 -8.23
C LEU A 332 14.57 8.20 -7.79
N THR A 333 15.64 8.74 -7.21
CA THR A 333 16.66 7.97 -6.48
C THR A 333 16.13 7.68 -5.06
N PRO A 334 16.80 6.84 -4.25
CA PRO A 334 16.45 6.68 -2.83
C PRO A 334 16.44 8.01 -2.07
N ARG A 335 17.38 8.92 -2.33
CA ARG A 335 17.38 10.28 -1.76
C ARG A 335 16.16 11.09 -2.23
N GLY A 336 15.78 10.94 -3.50
CA GLY A 336 14.59 11.58 -4.06
C GLY A 336 13.29 11.01 -3.49
N PHE A 337 13.22 9.72 -3.19
CA PHE A 337 12.06 9.12 -2.53
C PHE A 337 11.81 9.72 -1.15
N PHE A 338 12.86 9.93 -0.36
CA PHE A 338 12.72 10.52 0.96
C PHE A 338 12.08 11.91 0.93
N VAL A 339 12.38 12.71 -0.07
CA VAL A 339 11.82 14.07 -0.28
C VAL A 339 10.75 14.12 -1.38
N SER A 340 10.20 12.97 -1.75
CA SER A 340 9.30 12.82 -2.91
C SER A 340 8.08 13.74 -2.87
N ASN A 341 7.52 14.03 -1.70
CA ASN A 341 6.37 14.91 -1.57
C ASN A 341 6.66 16.32 -2.14
N ALA A 342 7.80 16.91 -1.79
CA ALA A 342 8.20 18.22 -2.28
C ALA A 342 8.45 18.21 -3.80
N ILE A 343 9.12 17.16 -4.30
CA ILE A 343 9.39 17.00 -5.73
C ILE A 343 8.07 16.85 -6.49
N ILE A 344 7.18 15.96 -6.07
CA ILE A 344 5.89 15.69 -6.72
C ILE A 344 5.05 16.97 -6.79
N VAL A 345 4.92 17.71 -5.68
CA VAL A 345 4.15 18.97 -5.65
C VAL A 345 4.72 19.96 -6.65
N SER A 346 6.04 20.15 -6.73
CA SER A 346 6.66 21.07 -7.67
C SER A 346 6.40 20.70 -9.13
N LEU A 347 6.40 19.39 -9.46
CA LEU A 347 6.11 18.89 -10.80
C LEU A 347 4.63 19.07 -11.16
N GLN A 348 3.72 18.79 -10.23
CA GLN A 348 2.28 19.00 -10.40
C GLN A 348 1.96 20.50 -10.63
N GLU A 349 2.60 21.39 -9.88
CA GLU A 349 2.48 22.84 -10.08
C GLU A 349 2.99 23.29 -11.46
N ALA A 350 4.10 22.70 -11.95
CA ALA A 350 4.63 23.03 -13.27
C ALA A 350 3.62 22.66 -14.38
N VAL A 351 3.00 21.50 -14.30
CA VAL A 351 1.93 21.07 -15.21
C VAL A 351 0.71 21.99 -15.08
N GLY A 352 0.31 22.34 -13.86
CA GLY A 352 -0.82 23.23 -13.60
C GLY A 352 -0.60 24.62 -14.21
N ARG A 353 0.59 25.20 -14.03
CA ARG A 353 0.96 26.50 -14.65
C ARG A 353 0.93 26.44 -16.18
N ALA A 354 1.46 25.38 -16.78
CA ALA A 354 1.44 25.20 -18.23
C ALA A 354 0.01 25.08 -18.78
N ARG A 355 -0.87 24.35 -18.06
CA ARG A 355 -2.30 24.23 -18.39
C ARG A 355 -3.00 25.59 -18.36
N GLN A 356 -2.79 26.39 -17.31
CA GLN A 356 -3.37 27.73 -17.20
C GLN A 356 -2.88 28.67 -18.30
N GLN A 357 -1.60 28.65 -18.65
CA GLN A 357 -1.05 29.46 -19.74
C GLN A 357 -1.69 29.08 -21.10
N LYS A 358 -1.87 27.78 -21.35
CA LYS A 358 -2.54 27.31 -22.57
C LYS A 358 -4.00 27.80 -22.64
N LEU A 359 -4.73 27.76 -21.53
CA LEU A 359 -6.11 28.23 -21.47
C LEU A 359 -6.20 29.76 -21.69
N ARG A 360 -5.28 30.54 -21.09
CA ARG A 360 -5.24 32.01 -21.32
C ARG A 360 -4.98 32.36 -22.78
N ARG A 361 -4.00 31.73 -23.41
CA ARG A 361 -3.71 31.94 -24.85
C ARG A 361 -4.89 31.57 -25.75
N ALA A 362 -5.60 30.48 -25.39
CA ALA A 362 -6.82 30.10 -26.11
C ALA A 362 -7.94 31.14 -25.98
N ALA A 363 -8.09 31.73 -24.78
CA ALA A 363 -9.09 32.76 -24.51
C ALA A 363 -8.75 34.11 -25.17
N GLU A 364 -7.45 34.40 -25.34
CA GLU A 364 -6.95 35.64 -25.99
C GLU A 364 -6.93 35.56 -27.54
N GLY A 365 -7.37 34.44 -28.14
CA GLY A 365 -7.48 34.28 -29.59
C GLY A 365 -6.17 33.98 -30.33
N ASP A 366 -5.09 33.68 -29.61
CA ASP A 366 -3.75 33.37 -30.18
C ASP A 366 -3.64 31.90 -30.67
N PHE A 367 -4.73 31.34 -31.23
CA PHE A 367 -4.70 30.02 -31.86
C PHE A 367 -4.22 30.16 -33.30
N LYS A 368 -2.92 30.09 -33.56
CA LYS A 368 -2.43 29.58 -34.83
C LYS A 368 -2.63 28.06 -34.82
N ILE A 369 -3.57 27.59 -35.62
CA ILE A 369 -3.70 26.17 -35.95
C ILE A 369 -2.47 25.85 -36.81
N ASP A 370 -1.45 25.25 -36.25
CA ASP A 370 -0.43 24.56 -37.01
C ASP A 370 -1.08 23.28 -37.58
N VAL A 371 -1.36 23.32 -38.88
CA VAL A 371 -1.89 22.22 -39.73
C VAL A 371 -0.78 21.17 -39.94
#